data_fbaccf083306c0941765d8f22132ea9b
#
_entry.id   fbaccf083306c0941765d8f22132ea9b
#
_cell.length_a   1.000
_cell.length_b   1.000
_cell.length_c   1.000
_cell.angle_alpha   90.00
_cell.angle_beta   90.00
_cell.angle_gamma   90.00
#
_symmetry.space_group_name_H-M   'P 1'
#
loop_
_entity.id
_entity.type
_entity.pdbx_description
1 polymer ?
#
loop_
_entity_poly.entity_id
_entity_poly.type
_entity_poly.pdbx_seq_one_letter_code
_entity_poly.pdbx_strand_id
1 'polypeptide(L)'
;MKAANCDLVLLATIVRETIGTIAEARKTGFNPTFFSVNTAYTELIHKLGGPAMNGLYSTMTVQHPYLDEASPQIRFWANKYKTRFNEDPGTLSVYGYQIIDLFIQAAAKAGPNLTTDSMVKAIDATKVPSDMFGAAEISFSPTKHLGTSVSRISQIQDGRWKVVVDYAKP
;
A
#
# COMPACT_ATOMS: atom_id res chain seq x y z
N MET A 1 27.79 0.99 -6.36
CA MET A 1 26.72 1.31 -7.30
C MET A 1 27.11 2.46 -8.23
N LYS A 2 27.47 3.67 -7.74
CA LYS A 2 27.88 4.80 -8.60
C LYS A 2 29.06 4.44 -9.51
N ALA A 3 30.14 3.86 -8.99
CA ALA A 3 31.30 3.45 -9.78
C ALA A 3 31.00 2.37 -10.84
N ALA A 4 29.91 1.63 -10.69
CA ALA A 4 29.43 0.62 -11.63
C ALA A 4 28.35 1.16 -12.59
N ASN A 5 28.11 2.47 -12.59
CA ASN A 5 27.09 3.15 -13.41
C ASN A 5 25.70 2.49 -13.33
N CYS A 6 25.28 2.05 -12.14
CA CYS A 6 23.93 1.54 -11.95
C CYS A 6 22.90 2.65 -12.21
N ASP A 7 21.91 2.37 -13.01
CA ASP A 7 20.80 3.27 -13.37
C ASP A 7 19.51 3.00 -12.58
N LEU A 8 19.42 1.83 -11.93
CA LEU A 8 18.31 1.41 -11.06
C LEU A 8 18.84 0.88 -9.73
N VAL A 9 18.21 1.30 -8.63
CA VAL A 9 18.47 0.80 -7.29
C VAL A 9 17.17 0.27 -6.68
N LEU A 10 17.12 -1.02 -6.40
CA LEU A 10 16.01 -1.64 -5.67
C LEU A 10 16.26 -1.52 -4.16
N LEU A 11 15.26 -1.00 -3.45
CA LEU A 11 15.29 -0.79 -2.00
C LEU A 11 14.29 -1.72 -1.31
N ALA A 12 14.79 -2.75 -0.64
CA ALA A 12 14.01 -3.61 0.26
C ALA A 12 14.17 -3.13 1.70
N THR A 13 13.91 -1.85 1.94
CA THR A 13 14.14 -1.14 3.19
C THR A 13 12.86 -0.50 3.71
N ILE A 14 12.86 -0.14 5.01
CA ILE A 14 11.77 0.63 5.62
C ILE A 14 12.08 2.15 5.53
N VAL A 15 11.23 2.97 6.16
CA VAL A 15 11.19 4.43 5.96
C VAL A 15 12.55 5.11 6.15
N ARG A 16 13.21 4.89 7.30
CA ARG A 16 14.45 5.60 7.66
C ARG A 16 15.59 5.25 6.69
N GLU A 17 15.77 3.98 6.42
CA GLU A 17 16.83 3.48 5.55
C GLU A 17 16.60 3.91 4.09
N THR A 18 15.36 3.92 3.63
CA THR A 18 15.01 4.42 2.29
C THR A 18 15.38 5.90 2.15
N ILE A 19 14.93 6.74 3.11
CA ILE A 19 15.23 8.18 3.10
C ILE A 19 16.74 8.41 3.15
N GLY A 20 17.44 7.74 4.08
CA GLY A 20 18.89 7.88 4.24
C GLY A 20 19.67 7.48 2.99
N THR A 21 19.30 6.35 2.39
CA THR A 21 19.96 5.87 1.16
C THR A 21 19.80 6.86 -0.01
N ILE A 22 18.58 7.36 -0.25
CA ILE A 22 18.32 8.30 -1.32
C ILE A 22 19.03 9.64 -1.06
N ALA A 23 18.96 10.16 0.17
CA ALA A 23 19.59 11.41 0.54
C ALA A 23 21.12 11.35 0.37
N GLU A 24 21.78 10.30 0.84
CA GLU A 24 23.23 10.12 0.67
C GLU A 24 23.63 9.89 -0.78
N ALA A 25 22.86 9.14 -1.55
CA ALA A 25 23.11 8.98 -2.99
C ALA A 25 23.11 10.34 -3.70
N ARG A 26 22.10 11.16 -3.45
CA ARG A 26 21.97 12.49 -4.07
C ARG A 26 23.07 13.46 -3.66
N LYS A 27 23.49 13.46 -2.37
CA LYS A 27 24.64 14.26 -1.90
C LYS A 27 25.92 13.94 -2.65
N THR A 28 26.11 12.67 -3.02
CA THR A 28 27.28 12.24 -3.78
C THR A 28 27.14 12.43 -5.29
N GLY A 29 26.03 13.03 -5.77
CA GLY A 29 25.73 13.19 -7.19
C GLY A 29 25.38 11.87 -7.90
N PHE A 30 24.91 10.86 -7.15
CA PHE A 30 24.41 9.61 -7.70
C PHE A 30 22.88 9.64 -7.75
N ASN A 31 22.31 9.70 -8.95
CA ASN A 31 20.89 9.91 -9.20
C ASN A 31 20.29 8.80 -10.07
N PRO A 32 20.32 7.53 -9.66
CA PRO A 32 19.64 6.45 -10.37
C PRO A 32 18.13 6.54 -10.17
N THR A 33 17.38 5.73 -10.89
CA THR A 33 16.00 5.42 -10.54
C THR A 33 15.97 4.62 -9.24
N PHE A 34 15.25 5.11 -8.23
CA PHE A 34 15.01 4.38 -7.00
C PHE A 34 13.64 3.71 -7.05
N PHE A 35 13.62 2.42 -6.74
CA PHE A 35 12.40 1.61 -6.69
C PHE A 35 12.36 0.85 -5.36
N SER A 36 11.32 1.05 -4.56
CA SER A 36 11.15 0.38 -3.27
C SER A 36 10.04 -0.67 -3.31
N VAL A 37 10.13 -1.62 -2.39
CA VAL A 37 9.01 -2.51 -2.08
C VAL A 37 7.97 -1.75 -1.24
N ASN A 38 6.77 -2.33 -1.06
CA ASN A 38 5.64 -1.69 -0.39
C ASN A 38 5.90 -1.27 1.07
N THR A 39 6.95 -1.75 1.72
CA THR A 39 7.34 -1.33 3.09
C THR A 39 7.71 0.16 3.18
N ALA A 40 8.13 0.76 2.06
CA ALA A 40 8.38 2.19 1.97
C ALA A 40 7.18 2.98 1.40
N TYR A 41 6.08 2.31 1.01
CA TYR A 41 4.87 2.97 0.53
C TYR A 41 4.07 3.56 1.70
N THR A 42 4.50 4.69 2.19
CA THR A 42 3.85 5.44 3.28
C THR A 42 4.08 6.94 3.10
N GLU A 43 3.19 7.75 3.65
CA GLU A 43 3.31 9.21 3.64
C GLU A 43 4.55 9.71 4.40
N LEU A 44 5.06 8.94 5.32
CA LEU A 44 6.25 9.30 6.11
C LEU A 44 7.48 9.50 5.22
N ILE A 45 7.58 8.79 4.10
CA ILE A 45 8.69 8.93 3.15
C ILE A 45 8.80 10.38 2.65
N HIS A 46 7.72 10.92 2.11
CA HIS A 46 7.77 12.28 1.57
C HIS A 46 7.62 13.37 2.65
N LYS A 47 6.93 13.08 3.77
CA LYS A 47 6.84 14.03 4.90
C LYS A 47 8.19 14.25 5.57
N LEU A 48 8.98 13.21 5.79
CA LEU A 48 10.28 13.29 6.47
C LEU A 48 11.44 13.53 5.50
N GLY A 49 11.39 12.93 4.32
CA GLY A 49 12.45 13.04 3.32
C GLY A 49 12.32 14.25 2.38
N GLY A 50 11.16 14.92 2.39
CA GLY A 50 10.91 16.13 1.63
C GLY A 50 11.07 15.95 0.11
N PRO A 51 11.41 17.03 -0.61
CA PRO A 51 11.53 17.03 -2.06
C PRO A 51 12.56 16.02 -2.61
N ALA A 52 13.53 15.62 -1.79
CA ALA A 52 14.51 14.61 -2.18
C ALA A 52 13.88 13.24 -2.50
N MET A 53 12.67 12.98 -2.06
CA MET A 53 11.96 11.73 -2.33
C MET A 53 11.15 11.75 -3.63
N ASN A 54 11.00 12.89 -4.28
CA ASN A 54 10.34 12.95 -5.59
C ASN A 54 11.06 12.05 -6.61
N GLY A 55 10.27 11.30 -7.36
CA GLY A 55 10.77 10.32 -8.32
C GLY A 55 10.96 8.90 -7.75
N LEU A 56 10.84 8.70 -6.42
CA LEU A 56 10.87 7.36 -5.85
C LEU A 56 9.64 6.57 -6.30
N TYR A 57 9.88 5.38 -6.86
CA TYR A 57 8.84 4.40 -7.15
C TYR A 57 8.65 3.43 -5.99
N SER A 58 7.44 2.91 -5.83
CA SER A 58 7.15 1.83 -4.90
C SER A 58 6.05 0.92 -5.40
N THR A 59 6.13 -0.38 -5.10
CA THR A 59 4.96 -1.25 -5.23
C THR A 59 3.91 -0.86 -4.19
N MET A 60 2.64 -1.02 -4.54
CA MET A 60 1.51 -0.74 -3.65
C MET A 60 0.33 -1.66 -3.96
N THR A 61 -0.48 -1.92 -2.96
CA THR A 61 -1.71 -2.73 -3.08
C THR A 61 -2.97 -1.93 -2.76
N VAL A 62 -2.83 -0.78 -2.11
CA VAL A 62 -3.92 0.15 -1.78
C VAL A 62 -3.48 1.58 -2.03
N GLN A 63 -4.39 2.42 -2.47
CA GLN A 63 -4.13 3.86 -2.66
C GLN A 63 -4.06 4.56 -1.31
N HIS A 64 -3.11 5.49 -1.16
CA HIS A 64 -3.00 6.33 0.04
C HIS A 64 -4.23 7.23 0.17
N PRO A 65 -4.90 7.26 1.35
CA PRO A 65 -6.17 7.95 1.53
C PRO A 65 -5.98 9.43 1.87
N TYR A 66 -5.57 10.25 0.92
CA TYR A 66 -5.46 11.70 1.15
C TYR A 66 -6.83 12.32 1.47
N LEU A 67 -6.85 13.33 2.37
CA LEU A 67 -8.07 14.03 2.78
C LEU A 67 -8.76 14.78 1.63
N ASP A 68 -7.98 15.19 0.65
CA ASP A 68 -8.39 15.92 -0.55
C ASP A 68 -8.41 15.02 -1.81
N GLU A 69 -8.49 13.69 -1.63
CA GLU A 69 -8.50 12.75 -2.74
C GLU A 69 -9.64 13.02 -3.72
N ALA A 70 -9.38 12.80 -5.01
CA ALA A 70 -10.37 13.01 -6.07
C ALA A 70 -11.61 12.10 -5.90
N SER A 71 -11.41 10.85 -5.46
CA SER A 71 -12.49 9.92 -5.15
C SER A 71 -13.35 10.42 -3.99
N PRO A 72 -14.64 10.70 -4.18
CA PRO A 72 -15.53 11.13 -3.09
C PRO A 72 -15.62 10.09 -1.97
N GLN A 73 -15.56 8.81 -2.28
CA GLN A 73 -15.64 7.72 -1.32
C GLN A 73 -14.42 7.69 -0.42
N ILE A 74 -13.20 7.76 -0.99
CA ILE A 74 -11.95 7.82 -0.22
C ILE A 74 -11.94 9.08 0.63
N ARG A 75 -12.28 10.22 0.05
CA ARG A 75 -12.32 11.50 0.78
C ARG A 75 -13.29 11.48 1.95
N PHE A 76 -14.49 10.91 1.77
CA PHE A 76 -15.45 10.73 2.86
C PHE A 76 -14.89 9.86 3.98
N TRP A 77 -14.32 8.71 3.64
CA TRP A 77 -13.72 7.79 4.60
C TRP A 77 -12.56 8.44 5.35
N ALA A 78 -11.65 9.10 4.63
CA ALA A 78 -10.48 9.75 5.21
C ALA A 78 -10.86 10.87 6.19
N ASN A 79 -11.83 11.70 5.84
CA ASN A 79 -12.32 12.76 6.72
C ASN A 79 -13.06 12.20 7.94
N LYS A 80 -13.84 11.13 7.78
CA LYS A 80 -14.48 10.42 8.89
C LYS A 80 -13.44 9.84 9.85
N TYR A 81 -12.37 9.23 9.33
CA TYR A 81 -11.25 8.74 10.12
C TYR A 81 -10.61 9.88 10.93
N LYS A 82 -10.25 10.98 10.25
CA LYS A 82 -9.66 12.16 10.89
C LYS A 82 -10.54 12.71 12.01
N THR A 83 -11.84 12.84 11.77
CA THR A 83 -12.79 13.31 12.78
C THR A 83 -12.86 12.38 13.99
N ARG A 84 -12.77 11.08 13.76
CA ARG A 84 -12.88 10.07 14.82
C ARG A 84 -11.63 9.96 15.69
N PHE A 85 -10.44 10.04 15.07
CA PHE A 85 -9.16 9.74 15.72
C PHE A 85 -8.27 10.97 15.92
N ASN A 86 -8.67 12.13 15.39
CA ASN A 86 -7.91 13.39 15.40
C ASN A 86 -6.50 13.25 14.77
N GLU A 87 -6.37 12.35 13.79
CA GLU A 87 -5.15 12.14 13.02
C GLU A 87 -5.49 11.87 11.56
N ASP A 88 -4.54 12.15 10.65
CA ASP A 88 -4.73 11.85 9.24
C ASP A 88 -4.58 10.33 9.01
N PRO A 89 -5.48 9.70 8.23
CA PRO A 89 -5.32 8.30 7.89
C PRO A 89 -4.10 8.09 6.99
N GLY A 90 -3.42 6.99 7.19
CA GLY A 90 -2.32 6.54 6.34
C GLY A 90 -2.63 5.21 5.65
N THR A 91 -1.66 4.71 4.91
CA THR A 91 -1.77 3.39 4.25
C THR A 91 -2.06 2.26 5.24
N LEU A 92 -1.46 2.32 6.45
CA LEU A 92 -1.71 1.32 7.49
C LEU A 92 -3.14 1.37 8.03
N SER A 93 -3.78 2.55 8.06
CA SER A 93 -5.20 2.67 8.44
C SER A 93 -6.10 1.96 7.42
N VAL A 94 -5.75 2.03 6.13
CA VAL A 94 -6.47 1.31 5.06
C VAL A 94 -6.29 -0.20 5.22
N TYR A 95 -5.08 -0.68 5.48
CA TYR A 95 -4.85 -2.11 5.73
C TYR A 95 -5.64 -2.61 6.94
N GLY A 96 -5.63 -1.84 8.04
CA GLY A 96 -6.43 -2.18 9.23
C GLY A 96 -7.93 -2.30 8.90
N TYR A 97 -8.45 -1.35 8.13
CA TYR A 97 -9.83 -1.39 7.66
C TYR A 97 -10.12 -2.66 6.83
N GLN A 98 -9.30 -2.95 5.83
CA GLN A 98 -9.48 -4.12 4.95
C GLN A 98 -9.38 -5.46 5.69
N ILE A 99 -8.45 -5.58 6.65
CA ILE A 99 -8.29 -6.79 7.46
C ILE A 99 -9.55 -7.07 8.27
N ILE A 100 -10.08 -6.04 8.93
CA ILE A 100 -11.30 -6.19 9.75
C ILE A 100 -12.53 -6.42 8.86
N ASP A 101 -12.63 -5.73 7.73
CA ASP A 101 -13.74 -5.92 6.78
C ASP A 101 -13.77 -7.36 6.23
N LEU A 102 -12.62 -7.89 5.80
CA LEU A 102 -12.48 -9.29 5.38
C LEU A 102 -12.88 -10.26 6.51
N PHE A 103 -12.41 -10.00 7.73
CA PHE A 103 -12.76 -10.83 8.89
C PHE A 103 -14.27 -10.84 9.14
N ILE A 104 -14.92 -9.68 9.12
CA ILE A 104 -16.36 -9.55 9.34
C ILE A 104 -17.15 -10.29 8.25
N GLN A 105 -16.77 -10.13 6.98
CA GLN A 105 -17.41 -10.82 5.85
C GLN A 105 -17.30 -12.35 6.01
N ALA A 106 -16.11 -12.85 6.35
CA ALA A 106 -15.89 -14.27 6.57
C ALA A 106 -16.64 -14.79 7.80
N ALA A 107 -16.63 -14.05 8.91
CA ALA A 107 -17.36 -14.42 10.13
C ALA A 107 -18.88 -14.46 9.90
N ALA A 108 -19.44 -13.49 9.18
CA ALA A 108 -20.85 -13.48 8.81
C ALA A 108 -21.22 -14.70 7.96
N LYS A 109 -20.33 -15.11 7.05
CA LYS A 109 -20.52 -16.29 6.21
C LYS A 109 -20.35 -17.60 6.98
N ALA A 110 -19.47 -17.65 7.98
CA ALA A 110 -19.27 -18.81 8.85
C ALA A 110 -20.48 -19.06 9.79
N GLY A 111 -21.26 -18.02 10.07
CA GLY A 111 -22.44 -18.11 10.92
C GLY A 111 -22.16 -17.99 12.43
N PRO A 112 -23.20 -18.18 13.28
CA PRO A 112 -23.10 -17.86 14.71
C PRO A 112 -22.19 -18.79 15.52
N ASN A 113 -21.95 -20.00 15.03
CA ASN A 113 -21.09 -21.00 15.69
C ASN A 113 -19.66 -20.90 15.14
N LEU A 114 -18.96 -19.84 15.49
CA LEU A 114 -17.59 -19.60 15.02
C LEU A 114 -16.61 -20.60 15.64
N THR A 115 -15.95 -21.36 14.79
CA THR A 115 -14.79 -22.22 15.09
C THR A 115 -13.69 -21.91 14.09
N THR A 116 -12.46 -22.35 14.36
CA THR A 116 -11.35 -22.23 13.40
C THR A 116 -11.73 -22.88 12.05
N ASP A 117 -12.32 -24.06 12.07
CA ASP A 117 -12.70 -24.79 10.84
C ASP A 117 -13.79 -24.07 10.05
N SER A 118 -14.84 -23.56 10.73
CA SER A 118 -15.89 -22.82 10.05
C SER A 118 -15.35 -21.50 9.44
N MET A 119 -14.44 -20.83 10.14
CA MET A 119 -13.81 -19.61 9.66
C MET A 119 -12.91 -19.86 8.46
N VAL A 120 -12.05 -20.88 8.50
CA VAL A 120 -11.19 -21.27 7.36
C VAL A 120 -12.03 -21.59 6.14
N LYS A 121 -13.08 -22.43 6.27
CA LYS A 121 -14.01 -22.74 5.17
C LYS A 121 -14.68 -21.50 4.60
N ALA A 122 -15.05 -20.55 5.47
CA ALA A 122 -15.68 -19.31 5.04
C ALA A 122 -14.71 -18.41 4.26
N ILE A 123 -13.46 -18.30 4.73
CA ILE A 123 -12.40 -17.54 4.05
C ILE A 123 -12.11 -18.16 2.68
N ASP A 124 -11.92 -19.47 2.59
CA ASP A 124 -11.64 -20.18 1.33
C ASP A 124 -12.75 -20.02 0.29
N ALA A 125 -13.97 -19.79 0.76
CA ALA A 125 -15.13 -19.56 -0.12
C ALA A 125 -15.43 -18.05 -0.33
N THR A 126 -14.60 -17.15 0.22
CA THR A 126 -14.84 -15.70 0.13
C THR A 126 -14.00 -15.09 -0.98
N LYS A 127 -14.68 -14.28 -1.80
CA LYS A 127 -14.04 -13.38 -2.77
C LYS A 127 -14.41 -11.97 -2.38
N VAL A 128 -13.40 -11.14 -2.14
CA VAL A 128 -13.58 -9.71 -1.87
C VAL A 128 -13.26 -8.95 -3.15
N PRO A 129 -14.23 -8.25 -3.75
CA PRO A 129 -13.99 -7.49 -4.97
C PRO A 129 -13.03 -6.33 -4.71
N SER A 130 -12.55 -5.73 -5.79
CA SER A 130 -11.80 -4.47 -5.73
C SER A 130 -12.61 -3.43 -4.93
N ASP A 131 -11.93 -2.72 -4.05
CA ASP A 131 -12.53 -1.73 -3.16
C ASP A 131 -12.28 -0.27 -3.60
N MET A 132 -12.78 0.67 -2.82
CA MET A 132 -12.61 2.11 -3.09
C MET A 132 -11.14 2.57 -3.05
N PHE A 133 -10.26 1.84 -2.36
CA PHE A 133 -8.83 2.14 -2.31
C PHE A 133 -8.05 1.53 -3.48
N GLY A 134 -8.77 0.92 -4.42
CA GLY A 134 -8.19 0.32 -5.61
C GLY A 134 -7.38 -0.95 -5.34
N ALA A 135 -7.66 -1.66 -4.25
CA ALA A 135 -7.11 -2.98 -4.02
C ALA A 135 -7.59 -3.95 -5.11
N ALA A 136 -6.75 -4.91 -5.48
CA ALA A 136 -7.16 -6.00 -6.37
C ALA A 136 -8.19 -6.90 -5.68
N GLU A 137 -8.93 -7.69 -6.45
CA GLU A 137 -9.76 -8.77 -5.90
C GLU A 137 -8.91 -9.68 -5.02
N ILE A 138 -9.41 -10.00 -3.84
CA ILE A 138 -8.79 -10.92 -2.89
C ILE A 138 -9.60 -12.22 -2.90
N SER A 139 -8.91 -13.35 -3.07
CA SER A 139 -9.54 -14.68 -3.00
C SER A 139 -8.58 -15.70 -2.40
N PHE A 140 -9.15 -16.65 -1.70
CA PHE A 140 -8.43 -17.74 -1.05
C PHE A 140 -8.98 -19.10 -1.50
N SER A 141 -8.22 -20.16 -1.25
CA SER A 141 -8.67 -21.55 -1.43
C SER A 141 -7.84 -22.46 -0.53
N PRO A 142 -8.19 -23.74 -0.36
CA PRO A 142 -7.37 -24.67 0.43
C PRO A 142 -5.93 -24.81 -0.02
N THR A 143 -5.61 -24.44 -1.27
CA THR A 143 -4.26 -24.49 -1.85
C THR A 143 -3.66 -23.11 -2.12
N LYS A 144 -4.42 -22.03 -1.92
CA LYS A 144 -3.97 -20.65 -2.15
C LYS A 144 -4.30 -19.79 -0.93
N HIS A 145 -3.30 -19.56 -0.08
CA HIS A 145 -3.45 -18.75 1.14
C HIS A 145 -2.98 -17.29 0.96
N LEU A 146 -2.46 -16.95 -0.21
CA LEU A 146 -2.14 -15.57 -0.59
C LEU A 146 -3.34 -14.94 -1.30
N GLY A 147 -3.95 -13.92 -0.71
CA GLY A 147 -5.18 -13.30 -1.21
C GLY A 147 -5.05 -12.72 -2.61
N THR A 148 -3.93 -12.05 -2.88
CA THR A 148 -3.59 -11.52 -4.21
C THR A 148 -2.09 -11.61 -4.47
N SER A 149 -1.69 -11.76 -5.74
CA SER A 149 -0.29 -11.79 -6.18
C SER A 149 0.07 -10.63 -7.12
N VAL A 150 -0.83 -9.64 -7.24
CA VAL A 150 -0.62 -8.48 -8.11
C VAL A 150 -0.45 -7.21 -7.29
N SER A 151 0.29 -6.26 -7.84
CA SER A 151 0.48 -4.94 -7.25
C SER A 151 0.43 -3.87 -8.33
N ARG A 152 0.19 -2.64 -7.91
CA ARG A 152 0.38 -1.42 -8.70
C ARG A 152 1.75 -0.84 -8.44
N ILE A 153 2.14 0.15 -9.23
CA ILE A 153 3.31 0.97 -8.97
C ILE A 153 2.87 2.42 -8.78
N SER A 154 3.30 3.02 -7.68
CA SER A 154 3.19 4.45 -7.43
C SER A 154 4.54 5.13 -7.51
N GLN A 155 4.52 6.43 -7.78
CA GLN A 155 5.68 7.31 -7.73
C GLN A 155 5.37 8.52 -6.86
N ILE A 156 6.35 9.00 -6.10
CA ILE A 156 6.23 10.29 -5.43
C ILE A 156 6.40 11.40 -6.47
N GLN A 157 5.34 12.19 -6.64
CA GLN A 157 5.31 13.37 -7.49
C GLN A 157 4.72 14.52 -6.68
N ASP A 158 5.44 15.64 -6.62
CA ASP A 158 5.03 16.83 -5.87
C ASP A 158 4.69 16.53 -4.40
N GLY A 159 5.49 15.68 -3.75
CA GLY A 159 5.29 15.28 -2.36
C GLY A 159 4.07 14.39 -2.10
N ARG A 160 3.55 13.70 -3.11
CA ARG A 160 2.41 12.78 -2.98
C ARG A 160 2.65 11.50 -3.78
N TRP A 161 2.16 10.39 -3.26
CA TRP A 161 2.09 9.14 -4.02
C TRP A 161 1.02 9.24 -5.12
N LYS A 162 1.41 8.97 -6.36
CA LYS A 162 0.51 8.89 -7.51
C LYS A 162 0.70 7.55 -8.20
N VAL A 163 -0.39 6.86 -8.50
CA VAL A 163 -0.34 5.60 -9.26
C VAL A 163 0.14 5.90 -10.68
N VAL A 164 1.20 5.23 -11.11
CA VAL A 164 1.80 5.39 -12.44
C VAL A 164 1.71 4.13 -13.29
N VAL A 165 1.56 2.96 -12.67
CA VAL A 165 1.27 1.70 -13.35
C VAL A 165 0.14 0.99 -12.62
N ASP A 166 -0.90 0.64 -13.37
CA ASP A 166 -2.03 -0.15 -12.86
C ASP A 166 -1.68 -1.65 -12.85
N TYR A 167 -2.58 -2.48 -12.32
CA TYR A 167 -2.39 -3.92 -12.30
C TYR A 167 -2.07 -4.45 -13.70
N ALA A 168 -0.94 -5.15 -13.83
CA ALA A 168 -0.66 -5.86 -15.06
C ALA A 168 -1.74 -6.94 -15.26
N LYS A 169 -2.31 -7.02 -16.45
CA LYS A 169 -3.11 -8.17 -16.83
C LYS A 169 -2.17 -9.36 -16.97
N PRO A 170 -2.54 -10.53 -16.43
CA PRO A 170 -1.76 -11.75 -16.60
C PRO A 170 -1.65 -12.14 -18.06
#